data_de08882af1fa8db678db81616b0ded14
#
_entry.id   de08882af1fa8db678db81616b0ded14
#
_cell.length_a   1.000
_cell.length_b   1.000
_cell.length_c   1.000
_cell.angle_alpha   90.00
_cell.angle_beta   90.00
_cell.angle_gamma   90.00
#
_symmetry.space_group_name_H-M   'P 1'
#
loop_
_entity.id
_entity.type
_entity.pdbx_description
1 polymer ?
#
loop_
_entity_poly.entity_id
_entity_poly.type
_entity_poly.pdbx_seq_one_letter_code
_entity_poly.pdbx_strand_id
1 'polypeptide(L)'
;QEIDFLVSYIPDDTGLDDSAITVKGNDPQTPEVQVIQYGEGVFEQWIVQTHIQQEVPFLDIIFVIDNSGSMNVFQNELASQMTAFLNIFTFSGADYHLGFITTDRGALQGSGTVFWIDNSFATPVDWAQGVINGIGIGGAGIEKGIRFAKEALENTDAVQGAAPGTSFWRAD
;
A
#
# COMPACT_ATOMS: atom_id res chain seq x y z
N GLN A 1 45.54 -26.03 -1.61
CA GLN A 1 44.88 -24.75 -1.76
C GLN A 1 43.66 -24.98 -2.63
N GLU A 2 42.48 -24.70 -2.11
CA GLU A 2 41.21 -24.75 -2.80
C GLU A 2 41.04 -23.46 -3.60
N ILE A 3 40.63 -23.57 -4.85
CA ILE A 3 40.38 -22.40 -5.71
C ILE A 3 38.96 -22.56 -6.26
N ASP A 4 38.11 -21.63 -5.90
CA ASP A 4 36.75 -21.52 -6.42
C ASP A 4 36.74 -20.65 -7.68
N PHE A 5 35.98 -21.04 -8.69
CA PHE A 5 35.70 -20.22 -9.85
C PHE A 5 34.24 -20.32 -10.25
N LEU A 6 33.71 -19.19 -10.71
CA LEU A 6 32.33 -19.07 -11.15
C LEU A 6 32.22 -19.37 -12.63
N VAL A 7 31.31 -20.25 -12.98
CA VAL A 7 30.97 -20.58 -14.40
C VAL A 7 29.58 -20.03 -14.67
N SER A 8 29.43 -19.26 -15.73
CA SER A 8 28.17 -18.73 -16.22
C SER A 8 27.76 -19.47 -17.49
N TYR A 9 26.52 -19.93 -17.55
CA TYR A 9 25.90 -20.53 -18.70
C TYR A 9 24.85 -19.60 -19.28
N ILE A 10 24.90 -19.35 -20.58
CA ILE A 10 23.89 -18.54 -21.31
C ILE A 10 23.45 -19.43 -22.50
N PRO A 11 22.19 -19.92 -22.49
CA PRO A 11 21.70 -20.75 -23.59
C PRO A 11 21.46 -19.91 -24.85
N ASP A 12 21.77 -20.47 -26.01
CA ASP A 12 21.49 -19.88 -27.32
C ASP A 12 20.12 -20.32 -27.87
N ASP A 13 19.59 -21.46 -27.35
CA ASP A 13 18.30 -22.03 -27.75
C ASP A 13 17.62 -22.74 -26.57
N THR A 14 16.52 -23.45 -26.83
CA THR A 14 15.85 -24.30 -25.84
C THR A 14 16.31 -25.75 -26.00
N GLY A 15 16.63 -26.37 -24.90
CA GLY A 15 17.03 -27.78 -24.88
C GLY A 15 18.13 -28.07 -23.88
N LEU A 16 18.57 -29.31 -23.87
CA LEU A 16 19.68 -29.76 -23.03
C LEU A 16 20.99 -29.54 -23.76
N ASP A 17 21.88 -28.82 -23.13
CA ASP A 17 23.24 -28.60 -23.56
C ASP A 17 24.21 -29.32 -22.64
N ASP A 18 25.25 -29.89 -23.24
CA ASP A 18 26.38 -30.42 -22.50
C ASP A 18 27.69 -29.80 -22.97
N SER A 19 28.60 -29.62 -22.04
CA SER A 19 29.92 -29.08 -22.29
C SER A 19 30.89 -29.60 -21.24
N ALA A 20 32.17 -29.47 -21.51
CA ALA A 20 33.21 -29.86 -20.57
C ALA A 20 34.22 -28.74 -20.36
N ILE A 21 34.50 -28.46 -19.10
CA ILE A 21 35.61 -27.59 -18.71
C ILE A 21 36.84 -28.44 -18.50
N THR A 22 37.89 -28.15 -19.23
CA THR A 22 39.16 -28.84 -19.07
C THR A 22 40.05 -28.05 -18.13
N VAL A 23 40.37 -28.62 -16.99
CA VAL A 23 41.31 -28.04 -16.02
C VAL A 23 42.67 -28.70 -16.29
N LYS A 24 43.68 -27.91 -16.64
CA LYS A 24 45.06 -28.37 -16.85
C LYS A 24 45.91 -28.10 -15.63
N GLY A 25 46.53 -29.14 -15.16
CA GLY A 25 47.42 -29.09 -14.00
C GLY A 25 48.87 -29.44 -14.36
N ASN A 26 49.74 -29.32 -13.42
CA ASN A 26 51.14 -29.76 -13.55
C ASN A 26 51.40 -31.16 -12.93
N ASP A 27 50.34 -31.90 -12.64
CA ASP A 27 50.44 -33.26 -12.13
C ASP A 27 50.82 -34.21 -13.29
N PRO A 28 51.95 -34.92 -13.19
CA PRO A 28 52.39 -35.82 -14.27
C PRO A 28 51.46 -37.03 -14.50
N GLN A 29 50.62 -37.38 -13.49
CA GLN A 29 49.74 -38.53 -13.58
C GLN A 29 48.34 -38.17 -14.08
N THR A 30 47.87 -36.95 -13.74
CA THR A 30 46.58 -36.41 -14.16
C THR A 30 46.73 -34.99 -14.64
N PRO A 31 47.40 -34.77 -15.81
CA PRO A 31 47.67 -33.40 -16.28
C PRO A 31 46.42 -32.64 -16.73
N GLU A 32 45.34 -33.37 -17.00
CA GLU A 32 44.08 -32.79 -17.41
C GLU A 32 42.89 -33.46 -16.67
N VAL A 33 41.98 -32.69 -16.19
CA VAL A 33 40.72 -33.16 -15.60
C VAL A 33 39.58 -32.48 -16.35
N GLN A 34 38.63 -33.28 -16.83
CA GLN A 34 37.40 -32.76 -17.45
C GLN A 34 36.26 -32.76 -16.45
N VAL A 35 35.62 -31.62 -16.30
CA VAL A 35 34.40 -31.45 -15.50
C VAL A 35 33.26 -31.24 -16.48
N ILE A 36 32.37 -32.23 -16.58
CA ILE A 36 31.22 -32.15 -17.47
C ILE A 36 30.18 -31.22 -16.84
N GLN A 37 29.66 -30.30 -17.63
CA GLN A 37 28.63 -29.37 -17.27
C GLN A 37 27.38 -29.68 -18.07
N TYR A 38 26.23 -29.58 -17.40
CA TYR A 38 24.93 -29.73 -18.06
C TYR A 38 24.14 -28.44 -17.81
N GLY A 39 23.54 -27.92 -18.87
CA GLY A 39 22.65 -26.80 -18.83
C GLY A 39 21.36 -27.12 -19.57
N GLU A 40 20.30 -26.44 -19.26
CA GLU A 40 19.04 -26.51 -19.98
C GLU A 40 18.61 -25.10 -20.34
N GLY A 41 18.47 -24.83 -21.64
CA GLY A 41 17.85 -23.63 -22.15
C GLY A 41 16.34 -23.76 -22.03
N VAL A 42 15.70 -22.89 -21.28
CA VAL A 42 14.25 -22.83 -21.16
C VAL A 42 13.74 -21.57 -21.84
N PHE A 43 12.58 -21.66 -22.47
CA PHE A 43 11.93 -20.50 -23.04
C PHE A 43 11.37 -19.64 -21.89
N GLU A 44 12.03 -18.53 -21.59
CA GLU A 44 11.47 -17.56 -20.68
C GLU A 44 10.33 -16.81 -21.37
N GLN A 45 9.10 -17.16 -21.03
CA GLN A 45 7.94 -16.42 -21.47
C GLN A 45 7.86 -15.15 -20.61
N TRP A 46 8.32 -14.05 -21.18
CA TRP A 46 8.11 -12.73 -20.56
C TRP A 46 6.62 -12.40 -20.59
N ILE A 47 5.98 -12.44 -19.43
CA ILE A 47 4.64 -11.88 -19.29
C ILE A 47 4.84 -10.39 -19.08
N VAL A 48 4.70 -9.62 -20.14
CA VAL A 48 4.65 -8.16 -20.04
C VAL A 48 3.25 -7.80 -19.51
N GLN A 49 3.14 -7.51 -18.24
CA GLN A 49 1.94 -6.88 -17.68
C GLN A 49 2.10 -5.38 -17.84
N THR A 50 1.32 -4.80 -18.73
CA THR A 50 1.23 -3.35 -18.86
C THR A 50 0.21 -2.88 -17.83
N HIS A 51 0.69 -2.27 -16.76
CA HIS A 51 -0.16 -1.53 -15.83
C HIS A 51 -0.30 -0.11 -16.36
N ILE A 52 -1.49 0.23 -16.82
CA ILE A 52 -1.83 1.61 -17.17
C ILE A 52 -2.19 2.27 -15.84
N GLN A 53 -1.31 3.13 -15.35
CA GLN A 53 -1.66 4.01 -14.24
C GLN A 53 -2.62 5.07 -14.80
N GLN A 54 -3.76 5.23 -14.16
CA GLN A 54 -4.68 6.30 -14.51
C GLN A 54 -4.00 7.65 -14.28
N GLU A 55 -4.23 8.60 -15.18
CA GLU A 55 -3.65 9.96 -15.06
C GLU A 55 -4.11 10.66 -13.78
N VAL A 56 -5.31 10.33 -13.31
CA VAL A 56 -5.87 10.83 -12.03
C VAL A 56 -6.10 9.64 -11.10
N PRO A 57 -5.36 9.51 -10.01
CA PRO A 57 -5.59 8.44 -9.04
C PRO A 57 -6.90 8.64 -8.29
N PHE A 58 -7.68 7.57 -8.15
CA PHE A 58 -8.84 7.52 -7.26
C PHE A 58 -8.40 7.00 -5.90
N LEU A 59 -8.78 7.69 -4.83
CA LEU A 59 -8.35 7.37 -3.47
C LEU A 59 -9.53 7.45 -2.50
N ASP A 60 -9.87 6.35 -1.84
CA ASP A 60 -10.79 6.34 -0.72
C ASP A 60 -9.98 6.20 0.57
N ILE A 61 -9.99 7.25 1.39
CA ILE A 61 -9.11 7.40 2.55
C ILE A 61 -9.94 7.42 3.83
N ILE A 62 -9.69 6.47 4.72
CA ILE A 62 -10.26 6.47 6.06
C ILE A 62 -9.16 6.63 7.11
N PHE A 63 -9.25 7.67 7.91
CA PHE A 63 -8.47 7.79 9.12
C PHE A 63 -9.16 7.07 10.28
N VAL A 64 -8.41 6.24 10.97
CA VAL A 64 -8.84 5.63 12.23
C VAL A 64 -8.21 6.41 13.38
N ILE A 65 -9.01 7.19 14.07
CA ILE A 65 -8.54 8.06 15.13
C ILE A 65 -8.72 7.36 16.48
N ASP A 66 -7.62 7.21 17.18
CA ASP A 66 -7.64 6.78 18.58
C ASP A 66 -8.22 7.93 19.45
N ASN A 67 -9.32 7.64 20.12
CA ASN A 67 -10.03 8.57 20.98
C ASN A 67 -9.92 8.23 22.48
N SER A 68 -8.88 7.46 22.86
CA SER A 68 -8.55 7.24 24.27
C SER A 68 -7.99 8.49 24.94
N GLY A 69 -8.08 8.53 26.28
CA GLY A 69 -7.79 9.72 27.08
C GLY A 69 -6.39 10.31 26.92
N SER A 70 -5.40 9.52 26.50
CA SER A 70 -4.02 9.97 26.30
C SER A 70 -3.77 10.66 24.95
N MET A 71 -4.74 10.61 24.01
CA MET A 71 -4.54 10.98 22.62
C MET A 71 -4.74 12.46 22.28
N ASN A 72 -5.12 13.29 23.24
CA ASN A 72 -5.42 14.70 22.99
C ASN A 72 -4.28 15.45 22.26
N VAL A 73 -3.03 15.24 22.69
CA VAL A 73 -1.88 15.92 22.09
C VAL A 73 -1.69 15.46 20.64
N PHE A 74 -1.83 14.16 20.39
CA PHE A 74 -1.66 13.57 19.05
C PHE A 74 -2.81 13.96 18.11
N GLN A 75 -4.04 14.05 18.60
CA GLN A 75 -5.18 14.52 17.81
C GLN A 75 -4.98 15.98 17.40
N ASN A 76 -4.52 16.86 18.31
CA ASN A 76 -4.21 18.25 17.99
C ASN A 76 -3.09 18.35 16.94
N GLU A 77 -2.04 17.52 17.06
CA GLU A 77 -0.96 17.49 16.08
C GLU A 77 -1.49 17.02 14.71
N LEU A 78 -2.27 15.93 14.67
CA LEU A 78 -2.88 15.43 13.43
C LEU A 78 -3.76 16.52 12.78
N ALA A 79 -4.60 17.20 13.56
CA ALA A 79 -5.42 18.29 13.05
C ALA A 79 -4.56 19.41 12.43
N SER A 80 -3.43 19.76 13.07
CA SER A 80 -2.51 20.79 12.56
C SER A 80 -1.86 20.40 11.22
N GLN A 81 -1.64 19.12 10.99
CA GLN A 81 -0.99 18.59 9.77
C GLN A 81 -1.97 18.38 8.60
N MET A 82 -3.28 18.49 8.81
CA MET A 82 -4.28 18.28 7.75
C MET A 82 -4.11 19.21 6.56
N THR A 83 -3.60 20.42 6.76
CA THR A 83 -3.31 21.34 5.66
C THR A 83 -2.23 20.76 4.72
N ALA A 84 -1.12 20.29 5.28
CA ALA A 84 -0.04 19.71 4.49
C ALA A 84 -0.49 18.43 3.80
N PHE A 85 -1.23 17.58 4.51
CA PHE A 85 -1.76 16.32 3.97
C PHE A 85 -2.69 16.55 2.78
N LEU A 86 -3.70 17.40 2.92
CA LEU A 86 -4.70 17.63 1.86
C LEU A 86 -4.11 18.39 0.66
N ASN A 87 -3.10 19.23 0.87
CA ASN A 87 -2.42 19.89 -0.23
C ASN A 87 -1.75 18.91 -1.19
N ILE A 88 -1.27 17.75 -0.71
CA ILE A 88 -0.68 16.72 -1.56
C ILE A 88 -1.69 16.26 -2.63
N PHE A 89 -2.95 16.02 -2.25
CA PHE A 89 -3.99 15.59 -3.20
C PHE A 89 -4.43 16.72 -4.12
N THR A 90 -4.52 17.94 -3.61
CA THR A 90 -4.84 19.11 -4.43
C THR A 90 -3.78 19.33 -5.52
N PHE A 91 -2.50 19.21 -5.18
CA PHE A 91 -1.42 19.38 -6.15
C PHE A 91 -1.30 18.20 -7.14
N SER A 92 -1.60 16.99 -6.70
CA SER A 92 -1.58 15.80 -7.57
C SER A 92 -2.79 15.70 -8.51
N GLY A 93 -3.84 16.49 -8.26
CA GLY A 93 -5.11 16.38 -8.97
C GLY A 93 -5.86 15.08 -8.68
N ALA A 94 -5.55 14.41 -7.57
CA ALA A 94 -6.20 13.17 -7.17
C ALA A 94 -7.70 13.39 -6.91
N ASP A 95 -8.51 12.46 -7.39
CA ASP A 95 -9.91 12.37 -7.02
C ASP A 95 -10.02 11.51 -5.76
N TYR A 96 -10.37 12.12 -4.63
CA TYR A 96 -10.36 11.44 -3.34
C TYR A 96 -11.70 11.54 -2.61
N HIS A 97 -11.98 10.52 -1.80
CA HIS A 97 -12.93 10.58 -0.71
C HIS A 97 -12.16 10.50 0.61
N LEU A 98 -12.53 11.33 1.56
CA LEU A 98 -11.90 11.38 2.89
C LEU A 98 -12.93 11.24 3.99
N GLY A 99 -12.72 10.28 4.88
CA GLY A 99 -13.55 10.05 6.05
C GLY A 99 -12.74 9.73 7.29
N PHE A 100 -13.37 9.81 8.45
CA PHE A 100 -12.78 9.52 9.75
C PHE A 100 -13.66 8.54 10.52
N ILE A 101 -13.05 7.58 11.19
CA ILE A 101 -13.68 6.71 12.20
C ILE A 101 -12.86 6.74 13.48
N THR A 102 -13.37 6.11 14.55
CA THR A 102 -12.61 5.99 15.79
C THR A 102 -12.20 4.54 16.06
N THR A 103 -11.31 4.36 17.03
CA THR A 103 -10.94 3.01 17.53
C THR A 103 -12.07 2.33 18.32
N ASP A 104 -13.19 3.01 18.54
CA ASP A 104 -14.38 2.51 19.22
C ASP A 104 -15.56 2.22 18.30
N ARG A 105 -15.57 2.79 17.09
CA ARG A 105 -16.73 2.77 16.21
C ARG A 105 -16.32 2.76 14.74
N GLY A 106 -16.88 1.82 13.97
CA GLY A 106 -16.71 1.74 12.51
C GLY A 106 -17.58 2.73 11.71
N ALA A 107 -18.41 3.55 12.37
CA ALA A 107 -19.21 4.57 11.70
C ALA A 107 -18.39 5.85 11.48
N LEU A 108 -18.61 6.50 10.32
CA LEU A 108 -17.97 7.77 10.00
C LEU A 108 -18.29 8.86 11.03
N GLN A 109 -17.27 9.59 11.39
CA GLN A 109 -17.37 10.79 12.22
C GLN A 109 -17.50 12.00 11.29
N GLY A 110 -18.34 12.95 11.65
CA GLY A 110 -18.61 14.10 10.82
C GLY A 110 -18.56 15.43 11.56
N SER A 111 -18.61 16.50 10.80
CA SER A 111 -18.81 17.86 11.30
C SER A 111 -20.13 18.39 10.74
N GLY A 112 -21.06 18.72 11.62
CA GLY A 112 -22.43 19.05 11.24
C GLY A 112 -23.16 17.86 10.63
N THR A 113 -23.62 18.00 9.40
CA THR A 113 -24.31 16.93 8.62
C THR A 113 -23.43 16.26 7.60
N VAL A 114 -22.14 16.64 7.53
CA VAL A 114 -21.17 16.10 6.56
C VAL A 114 -20.30 15.06 7.24
N PHE A 115 -20.31 13.82 6.76
CA PHE A 115 -19.59 12.69 7.34
C PHE A 115 -18.37 12.25 6.52
N TRP A 116 -18.26 12.71 5.30
CA TRP A 116 -17.11 12.54 4.45
C TRP A 116 -17.07 13.65 3.39
N ILE A 117 -15.93 13.86 2.77
CA ILE A 117 -15.73 14.87 1.73
C ILE A 117 -15.00 14.29 0.54
N ASP A 118 -15.12 14.96 -0.58
CA ASP A 118 -14.37 14.71 -1.82
C ASP A 118 -13.55 15.95 -2.23
N ASN A 119 -12.88 15.86 -3.36
CA ASN A 119 -12.04 16.93 -3.91
C ASN A 119 -12.83 18.18 -4.35
N SER A 120 -14.16 18.14 -4.42
CA SER A 120 -15.02 19.29 -4.73
C SER A 120 -15.42 20.10 -3.48
N PHE A 121 -15.14 19.57 -2.28
CA PHE A 121 -15.53 20.22 -1.04
C PHE A 121 -14.76 21.53 -0.83
N ALA A 122 -15.50 22.61 -0.52
CA ALA A 122 -14.94 23.96 -0.55
C ALA A 122 -13.87 24.24 0.54
N THR A 123 -14.04 23.66 1.73
CA THR A 123 -13.17 23.90 2.90
C THR A 123 -12.71 22.59 3.54
N PRO A 124 -11.94 21.75 2.81
CA PRO A 124 -11.61 20.40 3.26
C PRO A 124 -10.75 20.38 4.52
N VAL A 125 -9.86 21.37 4.67
CA VAL A 125 -8.99 21.48 5.86
C VAL A 125 -9.80 21.81 7.10
N ASP A 126 -10.65 22.83 7.04
CA ASP A 126 -11.47 23.25 8.18
C ASP A 126 -12.41 22.14 8.62
N TRP A 127 -12.99 21.43 7.65
CA TRP A 127 -13.84 20.28 7.93
C TRP A 127 -13.07 19.16 8.64
N ALA A 128 -11.92 18.75 8.10
CA ALA A 128 -11.10 17.67 8.67
C ALA A 128 -10.63 18.02 10.09
N GLN A 129 -10.15 19.24 10.30
CA GLN A 129 -9.78 19.73 11.63
C GLN A 129 -10.97 19.76 12.60
N GLY A 130 -12.14 20.18 12.12
CA GLY A 130 -13.37 20.19 12.89
C GLY A 130 -13.80 18.78 13.31
N VAL A 131 -13.68 17.79 12.44
CA VAL A 131 -13.97 16.38 12.77
C VAL A 131 -13.00 15.86 13.82
N ILE A 132 -11.68 16.01 13.58
CA ILE A 132 -10.64 15.50 14.49
C ILE A 132 -10.81 16.11 15.90
N ASN A 133 -11.01 17.42 15.98
CA ASN A 133 -11.21 18.11 17.26
C ASN A 133 -12.54 17.73 17.94
N GLY A 134 -13.57 17.36 17.16
CA GLY A 134 -14.87 16.93 17.64
C GLY A 134 -14.94 15.49 18.16
N ILE A 135 -14.00 14.62 17.73
CA ILE A 135 -13.94 13.21 18.17
C ILE A 135 -13.74 13.11 19.69
N GLY A 136 -12.92 13.99 20.27
CA GLY A 136 -12.67 14.01 21.70
C GLY A 136 -11.80 12.84 22.18
N ILE A 137 -11.71 12.70 23.50
CA ILE A 137 -10.83 11.75 24.20
C ILE A 137 -11.60 10.86 25.20
N GLY A 138 -12.89 10.68 24.99
CA GLY A 138 -13.76 9.89 25.87
C GLY A 138 -13.93 8.42 25.46
N GLY A 139 -13.08 7.92 24.61
CA GLY A 139 -13.16 6.56 24.07
C GLY A 139 -12.83 5.46 25.07
N ALA A 140 -13.08 4.21 24.67
CA ALA A 140 -12.77 3.04 25.47
C ALA A 140 -11.26 2.88 25.63
N GLY A 141 -10.83 2.30 26.76
CA GLY A 141 -9.41 2.02 27.00
C GLY A 141 -8.88 0.77 26.29
N ILE A 142 -9.69 0.10 25.45
CA ILE A 142 -9.29 -1.04 24.63
C ILE A 142 -9.50 -0.67 23.17
N GLU A 143 -8.39 -0.42 22.50
CA GLU A 143 -8.37 0.05 21.13
C GLU A 143 -8.57 -1.11 20.14
N LYS A 144 -9.57 -0.98 19.23
CA LYS A 144 -9.90 -1.99 18.22
C LYS A 144 -9.87 -1.40 16.82
N GLY A 145 -8.91 -0.50 16.55
CA GLY A 145 -8.84 0.25 15.30
C GLY A 145 -8.95 -0.60 14.03
N ILE A 146 -8.18 -1.72 13.95
CA ILE A 146 -8.22 -2.63 12.79
C ILE A 146 -9.60 -3.28 12.63
N ARG A 147 -10.25 -3.65 13.74
CA ARG A 147 -11.60 -4.24 13.70
C ARG A 147 -12.60 -3.24 13.14
N PHE A 148 -12.59 -2.00 13.64
CA PHE A 148 -13.52 -0.98 13.21
C PHE A 148 -13.21 -0.45 11.80
N ALA A 149 -11.93 -0.43 11.39
CA ALA A 149 -11.57 -0.19 10.00
C ALA A 149 -12.18 -1.25 9.08
N LYS A 150 -12.04 -2.55 9.44
CA LYS A 150 -12.68 -3.65 8.71
C LYS A 150 -14.19 -3.49 8.66
N GLU A 151 -14.83 -3.19 9.80
CA GLU A 151 -16.27 -2.97 9.88
C GLU A 151 -16.73 -1.81 8.98
N ALA A 152 -15.97 -0.71 8.95
CA ALA A 152 -16.24 0.41 8.06
C ALA A 152 -16.12 0.03 6.58
N LEU A 153 -15.14 -0.82 6.22
CA LEU A 153 -14.93 -1.31 4.86
C LEU A 153 -16.02 -2.29 4.40
N GLU A 154 -16.53 -3.12 5.30
CA GLU A 154 -17.54 -4.13 5.01
C GLU A 154 -18.97 -3.57 4.99
N ASN A 155 -19.24 -2.51 5.73
CA ASN A 155 -20.54 -1.86 5.83
C ASN A 155 -20.66 -0.73 4.81
N THR A 156 -20.73 -1.07 3.55
CA THR A 156 -20.93 -0.11 2.44
C THR A 156 -22.20 0.75 2.61
N ASP A 157 -23.22 0.23 3.27
CA ASP A 157 -24.48 0.94 3.56
C ASP A 157 -24.46 1.69 4.90
N ALA A 158 -23.53 1.37 5.79
CA ALA A 158 -23.42 1.97 7.13
C ALA A 158 -22.53 3.22 7.16
N VAL A 159 -22.24 3.80 6.04
CA VAL A 159 -21.76 5.18 5.94
C VAL A 159 -22.94 6.08 6.35
N GLN A 160 -23.26 6.02 7.64
CA GLN A 160 -24.31 6.83 8.23
C GLN A 160 -24.00 8.29 8.00
N GLY A 161 -24.87 8.95 7.26
CA GLY A 161 -24.80 10.37 6.99
C GLY A 161 -24.44 10.76 5.55
N ALA A 162 -24.14 9.81 4.67
CA ALA A 162 -24.16 10.12 3.25
C ALA A 162 -25.60 10.47 2.85
N ALA A 163 -25.78 11.49 2.04
CA ALA A 163 -27.08 11.75 1.44
C ALA A 163 -27.53 10.49 0.69
N PRO A 164 -28.84 10.16 0.67
CA PRO A 164 -29.34 9.00 -0.05
C PRO A 164 -28.82 9.03 -1.49
N GLY A 165 -28.08 7.99 -1.90
CA GLY A 165 -27.49 7.87 -3.24
C GLY A 165 -26.04 8.30 -3.37
N THR A 166 -25.36 8.73 -2.28
CA THR A 166 -23.92 8.99 -2.29
C THR A 166 -23.22 7.96 -1.41
N SER A 167 -22.40 7.10 -2.02
CA SER A 167 -21.57 6.15 -1.31
C SER A 167 -20.20 6.78 -1.03
N PHE A 168 -19.66 6.57 0.18
CA PHE A 168 -18.26 6.88 0.47
C PHE A 168 -17.33 6.02 -0.42
N TRP A 169 -17.67 4.74 -0.56
CA TRP A 169 -16.92 3.82 -1.41
C TRP A 169 -17.36 3.97 -2.85
N ARG A 170 -16.40 4.09 -3.75
CA ARG A 170 -16.66 4.03 -5.17
C ARG A 170 -17.01 2.60 -5.56
N ALA A 171 -18.06 2.45 -6.37
CA ALA A 171 -18.31 1.18 -7.05
C ALA A 171 -17.27 1.04 -8.18
N ASP A 172 -16.59 -0.11 -8.24
CA ASP A 172 -15.72 -0.50 -9.34
C ASP A 172 -16.50 -0.65 -10.66
#